data_061ef5bb189901c5d639f112eb2e3565
#
_entry.id   061ef5bb189901c5d639f112eb2e3565
#
_cell.length_a   1.000
_cell.length_b   1.000
_cell.length_c   1.000
_cell.angle_alpha   90.00
_cell.angle_beta   90.00
_cell.angle_gamma   90.00
#
_symmetry.space_group_name_H-M   'P 1'
#
loop_
_entity.id
_entity.type
_entity.pdbx_description
1 polymer ?
#
loop_
_entity_poly.entity_id
_entity_poly.type
_entity_poly.pdbx_seq_one_letter_code
_entity_poly.pdbx_strand_id
1 'polypeptide(L)'
;MLNPTVKKISLYSLGFIILLGVTFALGHRSIMPILIPLNDLPAPTGPYAVGTQMFEWRDDCRDEWFTEEQGDKRRIVVQTWYPTQASDVKPLPYLANPDQWLPALSVVLQLPQFLFNHLTDIDTHSVLNAPLHPEVTQTPLVVFSHGIWGMRFQNTAQFEALASRGYIVLAVDHAYDASLTIFNDGTIADFRSGYEGELSEDEFWALRNPQVKTRVADIDFMINTVAQKAAAQDPLWGAADLQHIGMFGHSYGGATSVVAAHQDPRIDATIVLDGWILPVPPQVVEQGVKTPILFIGRETWPDPLNYQKLDVLLSNSPNHKSVLMPGTEHFDFSDAPLFSPFMQTVGLAGTIPAKQLAADLEQRIVGFFDQHLLN
;
A
#
# COMPACT_ATOMS: atom_id res chain seq x y z
N MET A 1 50.78 -17.44 -30.16
CA MET A 1 50.65 -15.95 -30.21
C MET A 1 49.45 -15.61 -31.08
N LEU A 2 48.48 -14.87 -30.58
CA LEU A 2 47.31 -14.45 -31.33
C LEU A 2 47.73 -13.47 -32.44
N ASN A 3 47.14 -13.62 -33.64
CA ASN A 3 47.35 -12.78 -34.81
C ASN A 3 47.14 -11.30 -34.44
N PRO A 4 48.02 -10.37 -34.83
CA PRO A 4 47.90 -8.94 -34.49
C PRO A 4 46.61 -8.29 -34.98
N THR A 5 45.98 -8.81 -36.03
CA THR A 5 44.69 -8.37 -36.55
C THR A 5 43.54 -8.76 -35.57
N VAL A 6 43.60 -9.97 -34.99
CA VAL A 6 42.62 -10.43 -33.97
C VAL A 6 42.73 -9.63 -32.70
N LYS A 7 43.96 -9.29 -32.27
CA LYS A 7 44.18 -8.39 -31.10
C LYS A 7 43.62 -6.99 -31.34
N LYS A 8 43.76 -6.41 -32.52
CA LYS A 8 43.21 -5.08 -32.84
C LYS A 8 41.67 -5.09 -32.84
N ILE A 9 41.04 -6.09 -33.48
CA ILE A 9 39.58 -6.25 -33.49
C ILE A 9 39.06 -6.40 -32.06
N SER A 10 39.71 -7.23 -31.23
CA SER A 10 39.33 -7.38 -29.81
C SER A 10 39.47 -6.09 -29.01
N LEU A 11 40.49 -5.27 -29.28
CA LEU A 11 40.69 -3.97 -28.60
C LEU A 11 39.64 -2.92 -29.00
N TYR A 12 39.27 -2.86 -30.29
CA TYR A 12 38.21 -1.96 -30.75
C TYR A 12 36.85 -2.39 -30.26
N SER A 13 36.55 -3.70 -30.21
CA SER A 13 35.32 -4.22 -29.66
C SER A 13 35.20 -3.91 -28.15
N LEU A 14 36.30 -4.08 -27.39
CA LEU A 14 36.35 -3.73 -25.97
C LEU A 14 36.17 -2.21 -25.75
N GLY A 15 36.86 -1.37 -26.56
CA GLY A 15 36.69 0.07 -26.49
C GLY A 15 35.27 0.54 -26.81
N PHE A 16 34.62 -0.09 -27.81
CA PHE A 16 33.22 0.18 -28.15
C PHE A 16 32.25 -0.22 -27.02
N ILE A 17 32.46 -1.40 -26.40
CA ILE A 17 31.65 -1.85 -25.26
C ILE A 17 31.82 -0.91 -24.05
N ILE A 18 33.06 -0.48 -23.77
CA ILE A 18 33.32 0.48 -22.71
C ILE A 18 32.65 1.84 -23.02
N LEU A 19 32.75 2.32 -24.25
CA LEU A 19 32.11 3.57 -24.67
C LEU A 19 30.59 3.49 -24.53
N LEU A 20 29.97 2.39 -24.97
CA LEU A 20 28.54 2.15 -24.80
C LEU A 20 28.17 2.10 -23.32
N GLY A 21 28.94 1.40 -22.47
CA GLY A 21 28.74 1.34 -21.03
C GLY A 21 28.84 2.71 -20.35
N VAL A 22 29.83 3.51 -20.72
CA VAL A 22 29.99 4.89 -20.23
C VAL A 22 28.85 5.80 -20.70
N THR A 23 28.50 5.73 -21.99
CA THR A 23 27.38 6.51 -22.53
C THR A 23 26.06 6.14 -21.86
N PHE A 24 25.83 4.86 -21.61
CA PHE A 24 24.67 4.40 -20.87
C PHE A 24 24.72 4.85 -19.41
N ALA A 25 25.85 4.67 -18.74
CA ALA A 25 26.01 5.09 -17.34
C ALA A 25 25.78 6.60 -17.13
N LEU A 26 26.17 7.42 -18.10
CA LEU A 26 25.98 8.86 -18.05
C LEU A 26 24.59 9.29 -18.56
N GLY A 27 24.01 8.55 -19.49
CA GLY A 27 22.77 8.91 -20.19
C GLY A 27 21.51 8.17 -19.71
N HIS A 28 21.62 7.16 -18.83
CA HIS A 28 20.47 6.33 -18.46
C HIS A 28 19.31 7.14 -17.87
N ARG A 29 19.58 8.20 -17.10
CA ARG A 29 18.55 9.08 -16.54
C ARG A 29 17.69 9.77 -17.61
N SER A 30 18.27 10.06 -18.78
CA SER A 30 17.54 10.65 -19.91
C SER A 30 16.96 9.62 -20.86
N ILE A 31 17.52 8.42 -20.88
CA ILE A 31 17.13 7.34 -21.79
C ILE A 31 15.97 6.51 -21.20
N MET A 32 16.02 6.21 -19.90
CA MET A 32 15.00 5.38 -19.25
C MET A 32 13.60 5.96 -19.33
N PRO A 33 13.33 7.27 -19.12
CA PRO A 33 12.00 7.84 -19.31
C PRO A 33 11.43 7.68 -20.73
N ILE A 34 12.30 7.53 -21.73
CA ILE A 34 11.89 7.28 -23.13
C ILE A 34 11.57 5.81 -23.35
N LEU A 35 12.36 4.91 -22.76
CA LEU A 35 12.22 3.45 -22.94
C LEU A 35 11.12 2.87 -22.05
N ILE A 36 10.98 3.41 -20.84
CA ILE A 36 9.99 3.01 -19.84
C ILE A 36 9.25 4.29 -19.42
N PRO A 37 8.32 4.78 -20.25
CA PRO A 37 7.58 5.98 -19.90
C PRO A 37 6.76 5.75 -18.65
N LEU A 38 6.81 6.71 -17.73
CA LEU A 38 5.98 6.75 -16.54
C LEU A 38 4.81 7.72 -16.74
N ASN A 39 3.70 7.41 -16.11
CA ASN A 39 2.51 8.24 -16.09
C ASN A 39 2.32 8.79 -14.67
N ASP A 40 1.74 9.96 -14.58
CA ASP A 40 1.21 10.49 -13.32
C ASP A 40 -0.01 9.68 -12.86
N LEU A 41 -0.28 9.72 -11.56
CA LEU A 41 -1.50 9.18 -11.00
C LEU A 41 -2.74 9.87 -11.60
N PRO A 42 -3.88 9.17 -11.72
CA PRO A 42 -5.12 9.80 -12.16
C PRO A 42 -5.53 10.89 -11.14
N ALA A 43 -5.95 12.04 -11.66
CA ALA A 43 -6.45 13.10 -10.81
C ALA A 43 -7.70 12.64 -10.04
N PRO A 44 -7.81 12.95 -8.74
CA PRO A 44 -8.99 12.63 -7.96
C PRO A 44 -10.23 13.36 -8.48
N THR A 45 -11.39 12.70 -8.42
CA THR A 45 -12.62 13.20 -9.07
C THR A 45 -13.59 13.90 -8.12
N GLY A 46 -13.27 13.96 -6.83
CA GLY A 46 -14.09 14.63 -5.82
C GLY A 46 -13.98 16.16 -5.83
N PRO A 47 -14.83 16.85 -5.06
CA PRO A 47 -14.89 18.32 -5.05
C PRO A 47 -13.76 18.99 -4.26
N TYR A 48 -13.01 18.25 -3.43
CA TYR A 48 -11.97 18.81 -2.57
C TYR A 48 -10.57 18.56 -3.16
N ALA A 49 -9.68 19.55 -3.00
CA ALA A 49 -8.24 19.27 -3.09
C ALA A 49 -7.80 18.37 -1.94
N VAL A 50 -6.66 17.70 -2.08
CA VAL A 50 -6.17 16.70 -1.13
C VAL A 50 -4.97 17.21 -0.37
N GLY A 51 -5.04 17.19 0.95
CA GLY A 51 -3.93 17.41 1.86
C GLY A 51 -3.37 16.07 2.35
N THR A 52 -2.10 16.05 2.72
CA THR A 52 -1.46 14.87 3.31
C THR A 52 -0.51 15.27 4.44
N GLN A 53 -0.42 14.41 5.47
CA GLN A 53 0.56 14.54 6.56
C GLN A 53 1.12 13.17 6.93
N MET A 54 2.36 13.15 7.43
CA MET A 54 3.02 11.95 7.93
C MET A 54 3.27 12.06 9.44
N PHE A 55 3.06 10.96 10.14
CA PHE A 55 3.26 10.86 11.57
C PHE A 55 4.07 9.61 11.91
N GLU A 56 4.89 9.70 12.92
CA GLU A 56 5.45 8.56 13.60
C GLU A 56 4.76 8.44 14.95
N TRP A 57 4.21 7.25 15.22
CA TRP A 57 3.58 6.95 16.50
C TRP A 57 4.29 5.78 17.18
N ARG A 58 4.48 5.91 18.48
CA ARG A 58 5.11 4.90 19.32
C ARG A 58 4.10 4.36 20.31
N ASP A 59 3.94 3.05 20.34
CA ASP A 59 3.12 2.36 21.32
C ASP A 59 3.99 1.90 22.49
N ASP A 60 3.98 2.66 23.57
CA ASP A 60 4.77 2.37 24.75
C ASP A 60 4.29 1.14 25.55
N CYS A 61 3.10 0.61 25.21
CA CYS A 61 2.53 -0.59 25.84
C CYS A 61 2.98 -1.89 25.16
N ARG A 62 3.44 -1.84 23.90
CA ARG A 62 3.87 -3.03 23.16
C ARG A 62 5.37 -3.00 22.89
N ASP A 63 6.02 -4.15 23.08
CA ASP A 63 7.38 -4.36 22.62
C ASP A 63 7.38 -4.74 21.12
N GLU A 64 8.48 -4.40 20.43
CA GLU A 64 8.71 -4.80 19.04
C GLU A 64 9.07 -6.29 18.99
N TRP A 65 8.31 -7.07 18.26
CA TRP A 65 8.55 -8.52 18.25
C TRP A 65 9.54 -8.96 17.15
N PHE A 66 9.84 -8.08 16.19
CA PHE A 66 10.84 -8.34 15.15
C PHE A 66 12.29 -8.07 15.57
N THR A 67 12.49 -7.42 16.73
CA THR A 67 13.81 -7.11 17.27
C THR A 67 14.07 -7.92 18.55
N GLU A 68 15.33 -8.24 18.82
CA GLU A 68 15.74 -8.90 20.04
C GLU A 68 16.12 -7.90 21.16
N GLU A 69 16.06 -6.60 20.87
CA GLU A 69 16.43 -5.56 21.80
C GLU A 69 15.38 -5.43 22.90
N GLN A 70 15.80 -5.65 24.14
CA GLN A 70 14.91 -5.60 25.27
C GLN A 70 14.41 -4.17 25.55
N GLY A 71 13.10 -3.99 25.56
CA GLY A 71 12.46 -2.68 25.77
C GLY A 71 12.35 -1.83 24.52
N ASP A 72 12.71 -2.37 23.35
CA ASP A 72 12.37 -1.75 22.07
C ASP A 72 10.85 -1.71 21.91
N LYS A 73 10.30 -0.52 21.75
CA LYS A 73 8.86 -0.30 21.69
C LYS A 73 8.37 -0.22 20.25
N ARG A 74 7.17 -0.76 20.02
CA ARG A 74 6.53 -0.76 18.71
C ARG A 74 6.39 0.66 18.18
N ARG A 75 6.97 0.93 17.02
CA ARG A 75 6.87 2.19 16.28
C ARG A 75 6.22 1.94 14.93
N ILE A 76 5.37 2.83 14.50
CA ILE A 76 4.73 2.80 13.18
C ILE A 76 4.84 4.17 12.51
N VAL A 77 4.92 4.17 11.19
CA VAL A 77 4.80 5.40 10.41
C VAL A 77 3.45 5.40 9.71
N VAL A 78 2.73 6.48 9.89
CA VAL A 78 1.37 6.67 9.39
C VAL A 78 1.35 7.84 8.44
N GLN A 79 0.64 7.73 7.35
CA GLN A 79 0.33 8.83 6.45
C GLN A 79 -1.17 8.99 6.34
N THR A 80 -1.65 10.22 6.31
CA THR A 80 -3.07 10.54 6.17
C THR A 80 -3.32 11.42 4.96
N TRP A 81 -4.48 11.23 4.33
CA TRP A 81 -5.02 12.06 3.25
C TRP A 81 -6.37 12.59 3.67
N TYR A 82 -6.63 13.86 3.39
CA TYR A 82 -7.82 14.56 3.87
C TYR A 82 -8.18 15.74 2.97
N PRO A 83 -9.43 16.22 3.00
CA PRO A 83 -9.85 17.39 2.24
C PRO A 83 -9.08 18.65 2.63
N THR A 84 -8.66 19.45 1.64
CA THR A 84 -8.06 20.78 1.86
C THR A 84 -8.54 21.79 0.83
N GLN A 85 -8.27 23.07 1.06
CA GLN A 85 -8.43 24.13 0.05
C GLN A 85 -7.12 24.44 -0.69
N ALA A 86 -5.99 23.92 -0.24
CA ALA A 86 -4.68 24.23 -0.82
C ALA A 86 -4.52 23.54 -2.17
N SER A 87 -4.60 24.29 -3.27
CA SER A 87 -4.46 23.77 -4.64
C SER A 87 -3.26 24.36 -5.40
N ASP A 88 -2.75 25.53 -4.97
CA ASP A 88 -1.71 26.27 -5.70
C ASP A 88 -0.29 26.00 -5.17
N VAL A 89 -0.10 24.88 -4.49
CA VAL A 89 1.19 24.45 -3.90
C VAL A 89 1.66 23.18 -4.62
N LYS A 90 2.99 23.07 -4.82
CA LYS A 90 3.55 21.86 -5.45
C LYS A 90 3.13 20.62 -4.66
N PRO A 91 2.57 19.60 -5.33
CA PRO A 91 2.21 18.36 -4.68
C PRO A 91 3.42 17.60 -4.11
N LEU A 92 3.16 16.71 -3.17
CA LEU A 92 4.16 15.77 -2.67
C LEU A 92 4.57 14.81 -3.82
N PRO A 93 5.87 14.57 -4.05
CA PRO A 93 6.27 13.51 -4.97
C PRO A 93 5.80 12.15 -4.45
N TYR A 94 5.41 11.26 -5.36
CA TYR A 94 4.96 9.91 -5.01
C TYR A 94 5.99 9.17 -4.15
N LEU A 95 7.26 9.26 -4.55
CA LEU A 95 8.37 8.66 -3.83
C LEU A 95 9.12 9.72 -3.02
N ALA A 96 8.65 10.00 -1.81
CA ALA A 96 9.42 10.76 -0.83
C ALA A 96 10.63 9.92 -0.37
N ASN A 97 11.76 10.55 -0.09
CA ASN A 97 13.01 9.90 0.33
C ASN A 97 13.54 8.84 -0.68
N PRO A 98 13.78 9.22 -1.95
CA PRO A 98 14.14 8.28 -3.01
C PRO A 98 15.44 7.52 -2.74
N ASP A 99 16.40 8.10 -2.02
CA ASP A 99 17.69 7.47 -1.71
C ASP A 99 17.53 6.19 -0.86
N GLN A 100 16.47 6.10 -0.06
CA GLN A 100 16.14 4.92 0.74
C GLN A 100 15.17 4.01 -0.01
N TRP A 101 14.14 4.57 -0.67
CA TRP A 101 13.10 3.78 -1.30
C TRP A 101 13.52 3.09 -2.59
N LEU A 102 14.33 3.74 -3.45
CA LEU A 102 14.73 3.15 -4.73
C LEU A 102 15.54 1.84 -4.56
N PRO A 103 16.51 1.74 -3.63
CA PRO A 103 17.16 0.47 -3.34
C PRO A 103 16.18 -0.60 -2.80
N ALA A 104 15.26 -0.25 -1.91
CA ALA A 104 14.28 -1.19 -1.37
C ALA A 104 13.35 -1.72 -2.47
N LEU A 105 12.84 -0.84 -3.33
CA LEU A 105 12.02 -1.23 -4.49
C LEU A 105 12.80 -2.11 -5.49
N SER A 106 14.11 -1.90 -5.65
CA SER A 106 14.96 -2.74 -6.49
C SER A 106 14.98 -4.20 -6.01
N VAL A 107 14.99 -4.39 -4.69
CA VAL A 107 14.91 -5.72 -4.08
C VAL A 107 13.53 -6.35 -4.28
N VAL A 108 12.47 -5.59 -3.99
CA VAL A 108 11.06 -6.05 -4.10
C VAL A 108 10.71 -6.43 -5.54
N LEU A 109 11.05 -5.58 -6.50
CA LEU A 109 10.75 -5.80 -7.92
C LEU A 109 11.72 -6.77 -8.58
N GLN A 110 12.83 -7.11 -7.94
CA GLN A 110 13.93 -7.88 -8.53
C GLN A 110 14.45 -7.28 -9.84
N LEU A 111 14.42 -5.96 -9.95
CA LEU A 111 14.84 -5.18 -11.10
C LEU A 111 15.98 -4.23 -10.73
N PRO A 112 16.95 -4.00 -11.65
CA PRO A 112 17.99 -3.00 -11.43
C PRO A 112 17.40 -1.60 -11.24
N GLN A 113 17.82 -0.90 -10.20
CA GLN A 113 17.30 0.41 -9.81
C GLN A 113 17.30 1.44 -10.96
N PHE A 114 18.31 1.43 -11.83
CA PHE A 114 18.42 2.39 -12.94
C PHE A 114 17.23 2.35 -13.91
N LEU A 115 16.45 1.25 -13.95
CA LEU A 115 15.28 1.13 -14.82
C LEU A 115 14.13 2.03 -14.36
N PHE A 116 14.08 2.37 -13.08
CA PHE A 116 12.97 3.10 -12.48
C PHE A 116 13.39 4.26 -11.58
N ASN A 117 14.63 4.75 -11.70
CA ASN A 117 15.08 5.96 -10.97
C ASN A 117 14.16 7.16 -11.19
N HIS A 118 13.53 7.25 -12.36
CA HIS A 118 12.62 8.34 -12.72
C HIS A 118 11.22 8.22 -12.11
N LEU A 119 10.94 7.21 -11.25
CA LEU A 119 9.80 7.23 -10.33
C LEU A 119 9.77 8.48 -9.45
N THR A 120 10.94 9.11 -9.24
CA THR A 120 11.05 10.40 -8.54
C THR A 120 10.37 11.56 -9.25
N ASP A 121 10.05 11.41 -10.54
CA ASP A 121 9.43 12.46 -11.35
C ASP A 121 7.90 12.41 -11.28
N ILE A 122 7.33 11.37 -10.64
CA ILE A 122 5.88 11.24 -10.44
C ILE A 122 5.47 12.08 -9.24
N ASP A 123 4.59 13.03 -9.46
CA ASP A 123 3.93 13.80 -8.41
C ASP A 123 2.57 13.14 -8.06
N THR A 124 2.17 13.23 -6.79
CA THR A 124 0.82 12.93 -6.32
C THR A 124 -0.09 14.15 -6.58
N HIS A 125 -1.36 14.07 -6.17
CA HIS A 125 -2.26 15.23 -6.14
C HIS A 125 -2.39 15.80 -4.72
N SER A 126 -1.55 15.37 -3.78
CA SER A 126 -1.64 15.68 -2.36
C SER A 126 -0.66 16.79 -1.96
N VAL A 127 -1.14 17.79 -1.24
CA VAL A 127 -0.32 18.90 -0.71
C VAL A 127 0.13 18.56 0.71
N LEU A 128 1.46 18.51 0.90
CA LEU A 128 2.07 18.17 2.19
C LEU A 128 1.76 19.23 3.25
N ASN A 129 1.31 18.78 4.43
CA ASN A 129 0.99 19.62 5.60
C ASN A 129 -0.04 20.73 5.33
N ALA A 130 -0.90 20.55 4.32
CA ALA A 130 -1.98 21.48 4.08
C ALA A 130 -2.97 21.50 5.25
N PRO A 131 -3.63 22.62 5.57
CA PRO A 131 -4.68 22.63 6.58
C PRO A 131 -5.91 21.83 6.11
N LEU A 132 -6.63 21.24 7.06
CA LEU A 132 -7.95 20.65 6.78
C LEU A 132 -8.89 21.70 6.19
N HIS A 133 -9.75 21.28 5.25
CA HIS A 133 -10.77 22.16 4.67
C HIS A 133 -11.70 22.69 5.78
N PRO A 134 -11.92 24.00 5.90
CA PRO A 134 -12.63 24.58 7.06
C PRO A 134 -14.10 24.17 7.17
N GLU A 135 -14.74 23.75 6.07
CA GLU A 135 -16.12 23.26 6.08
C GLU A 135 -16.22 21.78 6.48
N VAL A 136 -15.11 21.06 6.56
CA VAL A 136 -15.08 19.65 6.97
C VAL A 136 -14.93 19.60 8.48
N THR A 137 -16.04 19.40 9.18
CA THR A 137 -16.10 19.39 10.66
C THR A 137 -16.37 18.03 11.26
N GLN A 138 -16.90 17.11 10.47
CA GLN A 138 -17.15 15.71 10.83
C GLN A 138 -17.12 14.87 9.56
N THR A 139 -16.21 13.87 9.51
CA THR A 139 -16.04 13.04 8.31
C THR A 139 -15.57 11.63 8.68
N PRO A 140 -16.07 10.60 7.99
CA PRO A 140 -15.68 9.24 8.26
C PRO A 140 -14.18 9.01 8.12
N LEU A 141 -13.66 8.11 8.96
CA LEU A 141 -12.29 7.62 8.92
C LEU A 141 -12.20 6.35 8.09
N VAL A 142 -11.26 6.27 7.17
CA VAL A 142 -10.97 5.04 6.43
C VAL A 142 -9.53 4.63 6.68
N VAL A 143 -9.31 3.41 7.17
CA VAL A 143 -7.99 2.87 7.51
C VAL A 143 -7.53 1.90 6.45
N PHE A 144 -6.27 1.97 6.04
CA PHE A 144 -5.66 1.08 5.05
C PHE A 144 -4.48 0.29 5.62
N SER A 145 -4.43 -1.01 5.29
CA SER A 145 -3.31 -1.92 5.56
C SER A 145 -2.73 -2.47 4.26
N HIS A 146 -1.41 -2.34 4.09
CA HIS A 146 -0.69 -2.80 2.91
C HIS A 146 -0.46 -4.32 2.87
N GLY A 147 -0.09 -4.86 1.71
CA GLY A 147 0.35 -6.25 1.54
C GLY A 147 1.69 -6.57 2.23
N ILE A 148 2.13 -7.83 2.18
CA ILE A 148 3.52 -8.18 2.51
C ILE A 148 4.44 -7.45 1.53
N TRP A 149 5.55 -6.91 2.02
CA TRP A 149 6.45 -6.05 1.23
C TRP A 149 5.76 -4.82 0.63
N GLY A 150 4.58 -4.47 1.11
CA GLY A 150 3.88 -3.28 0.68
C GLY A 150 4.43 -2.02 1.34
N MET A 151 3.72 -0.95 1.17
CA MET A 151 4.04 0.35 1.75
C MET A 151 2.76 1.15 1.98
N ARG A 152 2.77 2.06 2.96
CA ARG A 152 1.61 2.88 3.33
C ARG A 152 1.01 3.68 2.16
N PHE A 153 1.81 4.03 1.15
CA PHE A 153 1.38 4.85 0.00
C PHE A 153 1.12 4.05 -1.29
N GLN A 154 1.10 2.71 -1.24
CA GLN A 154 0.93 1.86 -2.43
C GLN A 154 -0.43 1.99 -3.16
N ASN A 155 -1.41 2.63 -2.53
CA ASN A 155 -2.76 2.84 -3.04
C ASN A 155 -3.14 4.33 -3.01
N THR A 156 -2.18 5.23 -3.26
CA THR A 156 -2.37 6.70 -3.19
C THR A 156 -3.51 7.18 -4.10
N ALA A 157 -3.68 6.61 -5.29
CA ALA A 157 -4.79 6.97 -6.17
C ALA A 157 -6.17 6.77 -5.49
N GLN A 158 -6.37 5.66 -4.78
CA GLN A 158 -7.60 5.38 -4.03
C GLN A 158 -7.72 6.27 -2.79
N PHE A 159 -6.60 6.60 -2.12
CA PHE A 159 -6.61 7.50 -0.97
C PHE A 159 -7.00 8.92 -1.37
N GLU A 160 -6.43 9.43 -2.46
CA GLU A 160 -6.76 10.74 -3.02
C GLU A 160 -8.21 10.80 -3.50
N ALA A 161 -8.70 9.73 -4.11
CA ALA A 161 -10.09 9.63 -4.53
C ALA A 161 -11.05 9.73 -3.35
N LEU A 162 -10.81 9.00 -2.25
CA LEU A 162 -11.60 9.07 -1.02
C LEU A 162 -11.47 10.45 -0.36
N ALA A 163 -10.25 10.96 -0.17
CA ALA A 163 -10.02 12.25 0.48
C ALA A 163 -10.65 13.42 -0.28
N SER A 164 -10.59 13.39 -1.63
CA SER A 164 -11.25 14.40 -2.45
C SER A 164 -12.78 14.41 -2.32
N ARG A 165 -13.37 13.34 -1.79
CA ARG A 165 -14.82 13.19 -1.53
C ARG A 165 -15.20 13.44 -0.08
N GLY A 166 -14.25 13.84 0.75
CA GLY A 166 -14.54 14.26 2.11
C GLY A 166 -14.08 13.28 3.19
N TYR A 167 -13.49 12.15 2.86
CA TYR A 167 -12.98 11.19 3.86
C TYR A 167 -11.63 11.62 4.45
N ILE A 168 -11.35 11.21 5.69
CA ILE A 168 -9.98 11.13 6.21
C ILE A 168 -9.50 9.70 6.02
N VAL A 169 -8.43 9.53 5.23
CA VAL A 169 -7.82 8.22 4.97
C VAL A 169 -6.52 8.11 5.77
N LEU A 170 -6.30 6.98 6.42
CA LEU A 170 -5.16 6.71 7.28
C LEU A 170 -4.48 5.42 6.84
N ALA A 171 -3.24 5.49 6.39
CA ALA A 171 -2.47 4.31 5.97
C ALA A 171 -1.19 4.16 6.80
N VAL A 172 -0.80 2.92 7.09
CA VAL A 172 0.31 2.58 7.97
C VAL A 172 1.39 1.80 7.25
N ASP A 173 2.67 2.09 7.56
CA ASP A 173 3.74 1.11 7.41
C ASP A 173 3.79 0.25 8.68
N HIS A 174 3.44 -1.01 8.56
CA HIS A 174 3.68 -2.00 9.60
C HIS A 174 5.19 -2.26 9.64
N ALA A 175 5.92 -1.60 10.54
CA ALA A 175 7.36 -1.67 10.61
C ALA A 175 7.86 -3.11 10.63
N TYR A 176 8.97 -3.39 9.92
CA TYR A 176 9.57 -4.72 9.68
C TYR A 176 8.73 -5.67 8.82
N ASP A 177 7.49 -5.27 8.44
CA ASP A 177 6.58 -6.01 7.58
C ASP A 177 6.27 -5.26 6.26
N ALA A 178 6.46 -3.94 6.25
CA ALA A 178 6.56 -3.12 5.05
C ALA A 178 7.90 -3.35 4.34
N SER A 179 7.97 -3.02 3.04
CA SER A 179 9.23 -3.03 2.29
C SER A 179 10.33 -2.23 2.99
N LEU A 180 9.93 -1.11 3.57
CA LEU A 180 10.79 -0.20 4.29
C LEU A 180 9.93 0.70 5.18
N THR A 181 10.36 0.95 6.41
CA THR A 181 9.81 2.02 7.24
C THR A 181 10.93 2.95 7.66
N ILE A 182 10.79 4.24 7.36
CA ILE A 182 11.78 5.27 7.69
C ILE A 182 11.21 6.10 8.84
N PHE A 183 11.87 6.05 9.99
CA PHE A 183 11.49 6.82 11.18
C PHE A 183 12.05 8.24 11.16
N ASN A 184 11.48 9.13 11.95
CA ASN A 184 11.86 10.55 12.01
C ASN A 184 13.30 10.78 12.48
N ASP A 185 13.86 9.86 13.26
CA ASP A 185 15.25 9.88 13.71
C ASP A 185 16.24 9.36 12.65
N GLY A 186 15.74 8.97 11.46
CA GLY A 186 16.51 8.41 10.36
C GLY A 186 16.82 6.92 10.50
N THR A 187 16.37 6.26 11.57
CA THR A 187 16.46 4.79 11.67
C THR A 187 15.51 4.13 10.68
N ILE A 188 15.84 2.91 10.28
CA ILE A 188 15.12 2.16 9.26
C ILE A 188 14.70 0.81 9.83
N ALA A 189 13.42 0.48 9.71
CA ALA A 189 12.94 -0.89 9.85
C ALA A 189 12.90 -1.53 8.46
N ASP A 190 13.81 -2.46 8.22
CA ASP A 190 13.89 -3.29 7.03
C ASP A 190 12.85 -4.42 7.06
N PHE A 191 12.56 -5.00 5.90
CA PHE A 191 11.60 -6.11 5.82
C PHE A 191 12.16 -7.39 6.47
N ARG A 192 11.42 -7.98 7.42
CA ARG A 192 11.81 -9.19 8.19
C ARG A 192 10.77 -10.31 8.18
N SER A 193 9.63 -10.13 7.54
CA SER A 193 8.52 -11.09 7.52
C SER A 193 8.63 -12.16 6.43
N GLY A 194 9.75 -12.21 5.72
CA GLY A 194 10.03 -13.20 4.70
C GLY A 194 10.37 -14.58 5.29
N TYR A 195 10.29 -15.59 4.45
CA TYR A 195 10.80 -16.93 4.72
C TYR A 195 11.35 -17.53 3.43
N GLU A 196 12.24 -18.51 3.56
CA GLU A 196 12.79 -19.24 2.43
C GLU A 196 12.18 -20.66 2.37
N GLY A 197 11.89 -21.13 1.18
CA GLY A 197 11.37 -22.48 0.93
C GLY A 197 9.89 -22.64 1.25
N GLU A 198 9.46 -23.87 1.50
CA GLU A 198 8.09 -24.22 1.87
C GLU A 198 7.98 -24.33 3.39
N LEU A 199 6.94 -23.79 3.96
CA LEU A 199 6.63 -23.91 5.38
C LEU A 199 5.68 -25.09 5.61
N SER A 200 5.95 -25.89 6.64
CA SER A 200 4.93 -26.76 7.22
C SER A 200 3.78 -25.93 7.80
N GLU A 201 2.64 -26.57 8.06
CA GLU A 201 1.49 -25.88 8.66
C GLU A 201 1.84 -25.23 10.02
N ASP A 202 2.57 -25.93 10.87
CA ASP A 202 3.00 -25.43 12.18
C ASP A 202 3.94 -24.22 12.04
N GLU A 203 4.90 -24.26 11.13
CA GLU A 203 5.81 -23.16 10.85
C GLU A 203 5.07 -21.95 10.25
N PHE A 204 4.11 -22.20 9.35
CA PHE A 204 3.25 -21.16 8.81
C PHE A 204 2.52 -20.41 9.93
N TRP A 205 1.86 -21.14 10.82
CA TRP A 205 1.10 -20.52 11.91
C TRP A 205 2.01 -19.89 12.97
N ALA A 206 3.19 -20.47 13.25
CA ALA A 206 4.17 -19.89 14.14
C ALA A 206 4.66 -18.51 13.65
N LEU A 207 4.75 -18.32 12.33
CA LEU A 207 5.11 -17.04 11.71
C LEU A 207 3.88 -16.10 11.59
N ARG A 208 2.75 -16.60 11.07
CA ARG A 208 1.61 -15.74 10.68
C ARG A 208 0.74 -15.29 11.84
N ASN A 209 0.60 -16.09 12.88
CA ASN A 209 -0.19 -15.68 14.05
C ASN A 209 0.36 -14.43 14.76
N PRO A 210 1.65 -14.35 15.16
CA PRO A 210 2.17 -13.12 15.76
C PRO A 210 2.16 -11.94 14.77
N GLN A 211 2.41 -12.20 13.49
CA GLN A 211 2.42 -11.16 12.46
C GLN A 211 1.05 -10.51 12.29
N VAL A 212 -0.02 -11.30 12.04
CA VAL A 212 -1.38 -10.76 11.89
C VAL A 212 -1.85 -10.08 13.17
N LYS A 213 -1.52 -10.65 14.33
CA LYS A 213 -1.81 -10.05 15.64
C LYS A 213 -1.16 -8.68 15.80
N THR A 214 0.10 -8.54 15.39
CA THR A 214 0.82 -7.26 15.45
C THR A 214 0.18 -6.23 14.52
N ARG A 215 -0.15 -6.61 13.27
CA ARG A 215 -0.82 -5.71 12.33
C ARG A 215 -2.18 -5.24 12.83
N VAL A 216 -3.00 -6.14 13.36
CA VAL A 216 -4.30 -5.79 13.93
C VAL A 216 -4.16 -4.87 15.15
N ALA A 217 -3.17 -5.13 16.01
CA ALA A 217 -2.89 -4.25 17.15
C ALA A 217 -2.36 -2.87 16.70
N ASP A 218 -1.65 -2.76 15.56
CA ASP A 218 -1.28 -1.47 14.96
C ASP A 218 -2.53 -0.70 14.52
N ILE A 219 -3.52 -1.37 13.91
CA ILE A 219 -4.79 -0.75 13.52
C ILE A 219 -5.57 -0.24 14.74
N ASP A 220 -5.72 -1.06 15.77
CA ASP A 220 -6.37 -0.65 17.03
C ASP A 220 -5.66 0.55 17.68
N PHE A 221 -4.33 0.50 17.75
CA PHE A 221 -3.51 1.59 18.27
C PHE A 221 -3.69 2.89 17.46
N MET A 222 -3.79 2.80 16.11
CA MET A 222 -4.05 3.95 15.27
C MET A 222 -5.41 4.58 15.56
N ILE A 223 -6.47 3.78 15.60
CA ILE A 223 -7.84 4.25 15.89
C ILE A 223 -7.89 4.89 17.28
N ASN A 224 -7.25 4.27 18.29
CA ASN A 224 -7.16 4.81 19.65
C ASN A 224 -6.39 6.13 19.70
N THR A 225 -5.29 6.25 18.93
CA THR A 225 -4.50 7.49 18.84
C THR A 225 -5.32 8.62 18.20
N VAL A 226 -6.04 8.33 17.12
CA VAL A 226 -6.95 9.30 16.51
C VAL A 226 -8.04 9.72 17.49
N ALA A 227 -8.63 8.80 18.24
CA ALA A 227 -9.65 9.10 19.25
C ALA A 227 -9.13 10.03 20.33
N GLN A 228 -7.92 9.80 20.83
CA GLN A 228 -7.28 10.66 21.83
C GLN A 228 -7.03 12.07 21.30
N LYS A 229 -6.53 12.16 20.06
CA LYS A 229 -6.27 13.45 19.38
C LYS A 229 -7.57 14.21 19.07
N ALA A 230 -8.61 13.52 18.64
CA ALA A 230 -9.93 14.09 18.40
C ALA A 230 -10.53 14.66 19.70
N ALA A 231 -10.44 13.91 20.81
CA ALA A 231 -10.87 14.39 22.12
C ALA A 231 -10.08 15.61 22.62
N ALA A 232 -8.81 15.74 22.20
CA ALA A 232 -7.95 16.90 22.48
C ALA A 232 -8.20 18.07 21.50
N GLN A 233 -9.18 17.96 20.61
CA GLN A 233 -9.51 18.96 19.57
C GLN A 233 -8.33 19.29 18.65
N ASP A 234 -7.56 18.27 18.27
CA ASP A 234 -6.50 18.42 17.26
C ASP A 234 -7.09 18.99 15.96
N PRO A 235 -6.43 19.95 15.29
CA PRO A 235 -6.97 20.61 14.11
C PRO A 235 -7.37 19.70 12.95
N LEU A 236 -6.71 18.55 12.80
CA LEU A 236 -7.05 17.55 11.78
C LEU A 236 -7.99 16.49 12.36
N TRP A 237 -7.57 15.86 13.46
CA TRP A 237 -8.25 14.69 14.00
C TRP A 237 -9.56 15.03 14.71
N GLY A 238 -9.75 16.30 15.10
CA GLY A 238 -11.02 16.78 15.66
C GLY A 238 -12.21 16.66 14.71
N ALA A 239 -11.95 16.57 13.40
CA ALA A 239 -12.97 16.35 12.37
C ALA A 239 -13.24 14.87 12.06
N ALA A 240 -12.46 13.93 12.61
CA ALA A 240 -12.68 12.51 12.36
C ALA A 240 -13.94 12.00 13.04
N ASP A 241 -14.85 11.44 12.27
CA ASP A 241 -16.04 10.76 12.76
C ASP A 241 -15.72 9.31 13.11
N LEU A 242 -15.53 9.06 14.39
CA LEU A 242 -15.20 7.73 14.91
C LEU A 242 -16.42 6.81 15.13
N GLN A 243 -17.60 7.29 14.76
CA GLN A 243 -18.81 6.45 14.69
C GLN A 243 -18.98 5.81 13.30
N HIS A 244 -18.16 6.24 12.32
CA HIS A 244 -18.20 5.74 10.95
C HIS A 244 -16.76 5.46 10.49
N ILE A 245 -16.28 4.24 10.78
CA ILE A 245 -14.94 3.79 10.43
C ILE A 245 -15.00 2.71 9.36
N GLY A 246 -14.40 3.01 8.20
CA GLY A 246 -14.14 2.02 7.16
C GLY A 246 -12.73 1.45 7.26
N MET A 247 -12.53 0.25 6.77
CA MET A 247 -11.22 -0.35 6.64
C MET A 247 -11.05 -1.03 5.30
N PHE A 248 -9.87 -0.92 4.70
CA PHE A 248 -9.55 -1.73 3.54
C PHE A 248 -8.07 -2.14 3.52
N GLY A 249 -7.77 -3.17 2.73
CA GLY A 249 -6.40 -3.64 2.62
C GLY A 249 -6.18 -4.49 1.38
N HIS A 250 -4.95 -4.47 0.90
CA HIS A 250 -4.52 -5.24 -0.25
C HIS A 250 -3.73 -6.47 0.20
N SER A 251 -3.93 -7.62 -0.46
CA SER A 251 -3.14 -8.82 -0.20
C SER A 251 -3.20 -9.24 1.28
N TYR A 252 -2.08 -9.30 1.99
CA TYR A 252 -2.04 -9.57 3.44
C TYR A 252 -2.76 -8.50 4.26
N GLY A 253 -2.77 -7.23 3.78
CA GLY A 253 -3.58 -6.17 4.36
C GLY A 253 -5.07 -6.49 4.31
N GLY A 254 -5.53 -7.26 3.32
CA GLY A 254 -6.89 -7.79 3.27
C GLY A 254 -7.17 -8.77 4.41
N ALA A 255 -6.25 -9.70 4.71
CA ALA A 255 -6.37 -10.56 5.88
C ALA A 255 -6.37 -9.75 7.19
N THR A 256 -5.50 -8.74 7.29
CA THR A 256 -5.47 -7.81 8.43
C THR A 256 -6.82 -7.11 8.61
N SER A 257 -7.42 -6.62 7.50
CA SER A 257 -8.73 -5.95 7.51
C SER A 257 -9.85 -6.87 8.00
N VAL A 258 -9.87 -8.12 7.52
CA VAL A 258 -10.84 -9.14 7.97
C VAL A 258 -10.73 -9.39 9.47
N VAL A 259 -9.51 -9.61 9.98
CA VAL A 259 -9.30 -9.92 11.40
C VAL A 259 -9.60 -8.70 12.27
N ALA A 260 -9.20 -7.49 11.84
CA ALA A 260 -9.51 -6.26 12.56
C ALA A 260 -11.02 -6.02 12.64
N ALA A 261 -11.76 -6.13 11.54
CA ALA A 261 -13.21 -5.96 11.51
C ALA A 261 -13.97 -7.04 12.31
N HIS A 262 -13.40 -8.24 12.41
CA HIS A 262 -13.96 -9.28 13.27
C HIS A 262 -13.79 -8.96 14.78
N GLN A 263 -12.68 -8.31 15.16
CA GLN A 263 -12.31 -8.07 16.56
C GLN A 263 -12.74 -6.69 17.08
N ASP A 264 -12.74 -5.67 16.22
CA ASP A 264 -13.04 -4.30 16.62
C ASP A 264 -14.43 -3.86 16.12
N PRO A 265 -15.41 -3.73 17.02
CA PRO A 265 -16.78 -3.35 16.64
C PRO A 265 -16.92 -1.89 16.16
N ARG A 266 -15.84 -1.09 16.19
CA ARG A 266 -15.85 0.27 15.65
C ARG A 266 -15.70 0.30 14.13
N ILE A 267 -15.28 -0.82 13.52
CA ILE A 267 -15.13 -0.93 12.06
C ILE A 267 -16.48 -1.29 11.45
N ASP A 268 -17.08 -0.35 10.74
CA ASP A 268 -18.45 -0.47 10.19
C ASP A 268 -18.51 -1.10 8.81
N ALA A 269 -17.44 -0.98 8.02
CA ALA A 269 -17.39 -1.50 6.64
C ALA A 269 -15.97 -1.89 6.25
N THR A 270 -15.82 -3.00 5.51
CA THR A 270 -14.51 -3.56 5.16
C THR A 270 -14.41 -3.89 3.68
N ILE A 271 -13.31 -3.48 3.03
CA ILE A 271 -12.98 -3.90 1.66
C ILE A 271 -11.69 -4.72 1.67
N VAL A 272 -11.70 -5.81 0.93
CA VAL A 272 -10.55 -6.70 0.72
C VAL A 272 -10.17 -6.64 -0.74
N LEU A 273 -9.00 -6.05 -1.04
CA LEU A 273 -8.45 -5.94 -2.38
C LEU A 273 -7.48 -7.10 -2.64
N ASP A 274 -7.87 -8.04 -3.50
CA ASP A 274 -7.12 -9.25 -3.86
C ASP A 274 -6.43 -9.91 -2.64
N GLY A 275 -7.23 -10.16 -1.60
CA GLY A 275 -6.75 -10.53 -0.28
C GLY A 275 -6.09 -11.91 -0.22
N TRP A 276 -4.95 -11.99 0.46
CA TRP A 276 -4.36 -13.24 0.88
C TRP A 276 -5.01 -13.70 2.19
N ILE A 277 -5.99 -14.60 2.10
CA ILE A 277 -6.87 -15.02 3.22
C ILE A 277 -6.27 -16.16 4.04
N LEU A 278 -5.25 -16.87 3.53
CA LEU A 278 -4.64 -17.98 4.25
C LEU A 278 -4.16 -17.63 5.67
N PRO A 279 -3.61 -16.42 5.95
CA PRO A 279 -3.22 -16.02 7.31
C PRO A 279 -4.37 -15.70 8.26
N VAL A 280 -5.62 -15.60 7.77
CA VAL A 280 -6.78 -15.34 8.66
C VAL A 280 -6.95 -16.55 9.60
N PRO A 281 -7.00 -16.36 10.94
CA PRO A 281 -7.17 -17.47 11.88
C PRO A 281 -8.43 -18.28 11.59
N PRO A 282 -8.39 -19.62 11.74
CA PRO A 282 -9.53 -20.51 11.43
C PRO A 282 -10.82 -20.07 12.13
N GLN A 283 -10.74 -19.68 13.39
CA GLN A 283 -11.91 -19.22 14.14
C GLN A 283 -12.57 -17.96 13.56
N VAL A 284 -11.79 -17.05 12.96
CA VAL A 284 -12.32 -15.85 12.30
C VAL A 284 -13.04 -16.24 11.02
N VAL A 285 -12.49 -17.21 10.27
CA VAL A 285 -13.11 -17.75 9.06
C VAL A 285 -14.45 -18.44 9.38
N GLU A 286 -14.48 -19.22 10.46
CA GLU A 286 -15.69 -19.94 10.91
C GLU A 286 -16.80 -19.01 11.43
N GLN A 287 -16.43 -17.90 12.06
CA GLN A 287 -17.38 -16.94 12.64
C GLN A 287 -17.78 -15.84 11.66
N GLY A 288 -16.96 -15.59 10.64
CA GLY A 288 -17.16 -14.53 9.65
C GLY A 288 -16.98 -13.11 10.21
N VAL A 289 -17.27 -12.12 9.39
CA VAL A 289 -17.30 -10.69 9.72
C VAL A 289 -18.77 -10.25 9.76
N LYS A 290 -19.16 -9.55 10.83
CA LYS A 290 -20.57 -9.14 11.04
C LYS A 290 -20.95 -7.90 10.26
N THR A 291 -20.01 -6.97 10.10
CA THR A 291 -20.17 -5.73 9.34
C THR A 291 -20.09 -6.00 7.82
N PRO A 292 -20.61 -5.11 6.98
CA PRO A 292 -20.50 -5.25 5.53
C PRO A 292 -19.08 -5.48 5.06
N ILE A 293 -18.89 -6.49 4.21
CA ILE A 293 -17.59 -6.82 3.61
C ILE A 293 -17.71 -6.93 2.09
N LEU A 294 -16.81 -6.26 1.38
CA LEU A 294 -16.64 -6.33 -0.07
C LEU A 294 -15.29 -6.93 -0.41
N PHE A 295 -15.29 -8.07 -1.08
CA PHE A 295 -14.09 -8.62 -1.71
C PHE A 295 -14.03 -8.17 -3.17
N ILE A 296 -12.89 -7.65 -3.59
CA ILE A 296 -12.57 -7.35 -5.00
C ILE A 296 -11.23 -8.03 -5.30
N GLY A 297 -11.18 -8.93 -6.27
CA GLY A 297 -9.96 -9.65 -6.59
C GLY A 297 -9.93 -10.20 -8.00
N ARG A 298 -8.79 -10.80 -8.38
CA ARG A 298 -8.62 -11.50 -9.66
C ARG A 298 -9.42 -12.79 -9.71
N GLU A 299 -9.60 -13.37 -10.89
CA GLU A 299 -10.40 -14.61 -11.05
C GLU A 299 -9.78 -15.82 -10.37
N THR A 300 -8.46 -15.90 -10.30
CA THR A 300 -7.75 -17.07 -9.78
C THR A 300 -6.62 -16.64 -8.86
N TRP A 301 -6.38 -17.39 -7.81
CA TRP A 301 -5.24 -17.23 -6.92
C TRP A 301 -4.24 -18.38 -7.17
N PRO A 302 -2.90 -18.16 -7.12
CA PRO A 302 -1.92 -19.22 -7.37
C PRO A 302 -2.09 -20.44 -6.47
N ASP A 303 -2.43 -20.21 -5.19
CA ASP A 303 -2.83 -21.27 -4.27
C ASP A 303 -4.36 -21.30 -4.17
N PRO A 304 -5.03 -22.36 -4.69
CA PRO A 304 -6.48 -22.46 -4.67
C PRO A 304 -7.08 -22.51 -3.26
N LEU A 305 -6.29 -22.88 -2.23
CA LEU A 305 -6.75 -22.89 -0.85
C LEU A 305 -7.13 -21.48 -0.37
N ASN A 306 -6.52 -20.42 -0.95
CA ASN A 306 -6.87 -19.06 -0.62
C ASN A 306 -8.35 -18.74 -0.89
N TYR A 307 -8.84 -19.12 -2.05
CA TYR A 307 -10.25 -18.87 -2.43
C TYR A 307 -11.21 -19.85 -1.75
N GLN A 308 -10.81 -21.09 -1.52
CA GLN A 308 -11.61 -22.03 -0.70
C GLN A 308 -11.84 -21.46 0.70
N LYS A 309 -10.80 -20.87 1.31
CA LYS A 309 -10.89 -20.23 2.62
C LYS A 309 -11.72 -18.94 2.57
N LEU A 310 -11.58 -18.14 1.50
CA LEU A 310 -12.40 -16.96 1.25
C LEU A 310 -13.89 -17.33 1.15
N ASP A 311 -14.24 -18.37 0.41
CA ASP A 311 -15.62 -18.81 0.24
C ASP A 311 -16.27 -19.18 1.59
N VAL A 312 -15.53 -19.87 2.47
CA VAL A 312 -16.00 -20.18 3.82
C VAL A 312 -16.20 -18.90 4.65
N LEU A 313 -15.21 -17.99 4.62
CA LEU A 313 -15.28 -16.70 5.33
C LEU A 313 -16.52 -15.90 4.88
N LEU A 314 -16.70 -15.75 3.57
CA LEU A 314 -17.81 -14.96 3.02
C LEU A 314 -19.18 -15.64 3.31
N SER A 315 -19.25 -16.96 3.22
CA SER A 315 -20.48 -17.71 3.56
C SER A 315 -20.91 -17.52 5.03
N ASN A 316 -19.94 -17.27 5.92
CA ASN A 316 -20.18 -16.98 7.33
C ASN A 316 -20.34 -15.48 7.63
N SER A 317 -20.22 -14.61 6.61
CA SER A 317 -20.35 -13.16 6.73
C SER A 317 -21.68 -12.71 6.12
N PRO A 318 -22.69 -12.32 6.92
CA PRO A 318 -24.07 -12.16 6.44
C PRO A 318 -24.25 -11.03 5.41
N ASN A 319 -23.39 -10.01 5.45
CA ASN A 319 -23.46 -8.83 4.58
C ASN A 319 -22.24 -8.77 3.63
N HIS A 320 -21.97 -9.86 2.91
CA HIS A 320 -20.86 -9.91 1.99
C HIS A 320 -21.23 -9.62 0.54
N LYS A 321 -20.29 -9.07 -0.20
CA LYS A 321 -20.25 -9.00 -1.66
C LYS A 321 -18.89 -9.47 -2.15
N SER A 322 -18.85 -10.14 -3.29
CA SER A 322 -17.61 -10.55 -3.96
C SER A 322 -17.67 -10.15 -5.42
N VAL A 323 -16.59 -9.55 -5.91
CA VAL A 323 -16.40 -9.14 -7.29
C VAL A 323 -15.06 -9.70 -7.77
N LEU A 324 -15.14 -10.64 -8.72
CA LEU A 324 -13.96 -11.11 -9.42
C LEU A 324 -13.79 -10.30 -10.71
N MET A 325 -12.59 -9.83 -10.97
CA MET A 325 -12.25 -8.97 -12.10
C MET A 325 -11.38 -9.74 -13.11
N PRO A 326 -11.98 -10.26 -14.20
CA PRO A 326 -11.24 -10.99 -15.22
C PRO A 326 -10.13 -10.16 -15.85
N GLY A 327 -8.98 -10.78 -16.07
CA GLY A 327 -7.85 -10.13 -16.71
C GLY A 327 -7.04 -9.20 -15.81
N THR A 328 -7.23 -9.29 -14.51
CA THR A 328 -6.40 -8.62 -13.51
C THR A 328 -5.34 -9.55 -12.93
N GLU A 329 -4.25 -8.94 -12.45
CA GLU A 329 -3.16 -9.55 -11.69
C GLU A 329 -3.06 -8.94 -10.31
N HIS A 330 -2.22 -9.51 -9.43
CA HIS A 330 -2.17 -9.14 -8.00
C HIS A 330 -1.89 -7.66 -7.76
N PHE A 331 -0.97 -7.07 -8.51
CA PHE A 331 -0.61 -5.66 -8.32
C PHE A 331 -1.58 -4.67 -8.98
N ASP A 332 -2.56 -5.14 -9.75
CA ASP A 332 -3.61 -4.30 -10.34
C ASP A 332 -4.52 -3.64 -9.28
N PHE A 333 -4.48 -4.14 -8.05
CA PHE A 333 -5.21 -3.59 -6.91
C PHE A 333 -4.37 -2.58 -6.09
N SER A 334 -3.29 -2.06 -6.69
CA SER A 334 -2.41 -1.00 -6.17
C SER A 334 -2.14 0.06 -7.23
N ASP A 335 -1.28 1.04 -6.95
CA ASP A 335 -0.89 2.06 -7.93
C ASP A 335 0.08 1.54 -9.00
N ALA A 336 0.70 0.39 -8.81
CA ALA A 336 1.76 -0.13 -9.68
C ALA A 336 1.42 -0.14 -11.18
N PRO A 337 0.24 -0.59 -11.65
CA PRO A 337 -0.10 -0.59 -13.08
C PRO A 337 -0.26 0.81 -13.66
N LEU A 338 -0.52 1.83 -12.83
CA LEU A 338 -0.72 3.20 -13.27
C LEU A 338 0.57 3.85 -13.76
N PHE A 339 1.72 3.44 -13.19
CA PHE A 339 3.00 4.08 -13.51
C PHE A 339 3.47 3.81 -14.93
N SER A 340 3.31 2.59 -15.45
CA SER A 340 3.83 2.27 -16.76
C SER A 340 3.13 1.09 -17.44
N PRO A 341 2.85 1.16 -18.75
CA PRO A 341 2.45 -0.01 -19.54
C PRO A 341 3.47 -1.16 -19.48
N PHE A 342 4.72 -0.89 -19.10
CA PHE A 342 5.76 -1.90 -18.93
C PHE A 342 5.40 -2.94 -17.84
N MET A 343 4.57 -2.56 -16.87
CA MET A 343 4.09 -3.47 -15.81
C MET A 343 3.34 -4.68 -16.38
N GLN A 344 2.58 -4.52 -17.47
CA GLN A 344 1.96 -5.65 -18.19
C GLN A 344 3.02 -6.55 -18.85
N THR A 345 4.05 -5.95 -19.43
CA THR A 345 5.11 -6.70 -20.13
C THR A 345 5.90 -7.60 -19.18
N VAL A 346 6.09 -7.19 -17.93
CA VAL A 346 6.80 -7.97 -16.90
C VAL A 346 5.86 -8.83 -16.05
N GLY A 347 4.56 -8.89 -16.38
CA GLY A 347 3.59 -9.75 -15.68
C GLY A 347 3.17 -9.24 -14.30
N LEU A 348 3.41 -7.96 -14.00
CA LEU A 348 2.99 -7.32 -12.74
C LEU A 348 1.59 -6.70 -12.83
N ALA A 349 1.08 -6.47 -14.04
CA ALA A 349 -0.27 -6.00 -14.29
C ALA A 349 -0.97 -6.88 -15.32
N GLY A 350 -2.28 -6.95 -15.25
CA GLY A 350 -3.13 -7.70 -16.15
C GLY A 350 -3.41 -6.98 -17.48
N THR A 351 -4.45 -7.42 -18.16
CA THR A 351 -4.78 -6.97 -19.52
C THR A 351 -5.73 -5.77 -19.57
N ILE A 352 -6.33 -5.39 -18.44
CA ILE A 352 -7.23 -4.24 -18.35
C ILE A 352 -6.40 -2.94 -18.46
N PRO A 353 -6.80 -1.96 -19.28
CA PRO A 353 -6.12 -0.67 -19.29
C PRO A 353 -6.10 -0.01 -17.91
N ALA A 354 -4.92 0.35 -17.40
CA ALA A 354 -4.71 0.79 -16.03
C ALA A 354 -5.65 1.94 -15.60
N LYS A 355 -5.88 2.93 -16.45
CA LYS A 355 -6.81 4.04 -16.17
C LYS A 355 -8.27 3.60 -16.06
N GLN A 356 -8.70 2.62 -16.85
CA GLN A 356 -10.05 2.05 -16.78
C GLN A 356 -10.21 1.26 -15.48
N LEU A 357 -9.21 0.46 -15.13
CA LEU A 357 -9.20 -0.32 -13.88
C LEU A 357 -9.23 0.61 -12.66
N ALA A 358 -8.41 1.67 -12.64
CA ALA A 358 -8.39 2.65 -11.56
C ALA A 358 -9.76 3.30 -11.36
N ALA A 359 -10.44 3.70 -12.45
CA ALA A 359 -11.77 4.29 -12.38
C ALA A 359 -12.82 3.28 -11.87
N ASP A 360 -12.75 2.02 -12.27
CA ASP A 360 -13.66 0.97 -11.77
C ASP A 360 -13.42 0.66 -10.29
N LEU A 361 -12.16 0.58 -9.86
CA LEU A 361 -11.80 0.41 -8.45
C LEU A 361 -12.24 1.61 -7.61
N GLU A 362 -11.99 2.85 -8.08
CA GLU A 362 -12.47 4.06 -7.42
C GLU A 362 -13.98 4.02 -7.21
N GLN A 363 -14.75 3.75 -8.28
CA GLN A 363 -16.21 3.69 -8.20
C GLN A 363 -16.69 2.65 -7.18
N ARG A 364 -16.07 1.48 -7.13
CA ARG A 364 -16.45 0.39 -6.20
C ARG A 364 -16.09 0.73 -4.76
N ILE A 365 -14.88 1.22 -4.53
CA ILE A 365 -14.36 1.54 -3.19
C ILE A 365 -15.16 2.71 -2.61
N VAL A 366 -15.27 3.80 -3.34
CA VAL A 366 -16.02 4.99 -2.92
C VAL A 366 -17.49 4.64 -2.72
N GLY A 367 -18.13 4.00 -3.73
CA GLY A 367 -19.53 3.65 -3.65
C GLY A 367 -19.88 2.71 -2.50
N PHE A 368 -18.97 1.81 -2.11
CA PHE A 368 -19.16 0.94 -0.96
C PHE A 368 -19.06 1.72 0.36
N PHE A 369 -18.05 2.58 0.51
CA PHE A 369 -17.92 3.38 1.73
C PHE A 369 -19.02 4.44 1.83
N ASP A 370 -19.43 5.10 0.73
CA ASP A 370 -20.56 6.03 0.73
C ASP A 370 -21.85 5.34 1.21
N GLN A 371 -22.10 4.11 0.75
CA GLN A 371 -23.27 3.32 1.15
C GLN A 371 -23.29 2.98 2.64
N HIS A 372 -22.15 2.77 3.26
CA HIS A 372 -22.07 2.19 4.61
C HIS A 372 -21.57 3.15 5.68
N LEU A 373 -20.96 4.28 5.30
CA LEU A 373 -20.39 5.24 6.24
C LEU A 373 -21.07 6.63 6.18
N LEU A 374 -21.84 6.94 5.12
CA LEU A 374 -22.50 8.25 4.95
C LEU A 374 -24.02 8.18 5.07
N ASN A 375 -24.62 6.99 5.21
CA ASN A 375 -26.08 6.79 5.26
C ASN A 375 -26.57 6.38 6.65
#